data_b6b0ccf5057aa090a586f01a2ec73954
#
_entry.id   b6b0ccf5057aa090a586f01a2ec73954
#
_cell.length_a   1.000
_cell.length_b   1.000
_cell.length_c   1.000
_cell.angle_alpha   90.00
_cell.angle_beta   90.00
_cell.angle_gamma   90.00
#
_symmetry.space_group_name_H-M   'P 1'
#
loop_
_entity.id
_entity.type
_entity.pdbx_description
1 polymer ?
#
loop_
_entity_poly.entity_id
_entity_poly.type
_entity_poly.pdbx_seq_one_letter_code
_entity_poly.pdbx_strand_id
1 'polypeptide(L)'
;MTKRFKLEAVIIFVLLFISSSSAQSSSDVCYNPNLIKDTTKKSIKSATFAMIGKDSIKINYHSPGVRKRIIWGGLVPFDEVWVTGAHDATSLELPRSISINKTKITAGKYALFTIPGETEWIVIINKKWNQHLASEYDEKEDVVRVKVKPLQVNHIERLQYYIETSDQRSGKIAVVWEKLRIEVPFEY
;
A
#
# COMPACT_ATOMS: atom_id res chain seq x y z
N MET A 1 68.62 42.38 -37.69
CA MET A 1 67.71 41.29 -38.06
C MET A 1 67.06 40.76 -36.79
N THR A 2 65.89 41.28 -36.44
CA THR A 2 65.15 40.92 -35.20
C THR A 2 63.87 40.21 -35.59
N LYS A 3 63.80 38.90 -35.36
CA LYS A 3 62.62 38.08 -35.57
C LYS A 3 61.66 38.27 -34.39
N ARG A 4 60.48 38.84 -34.68
CA ARG A 4 59.35 38.90 -33.75
C ARG A 4 58.65 37.55 -33.76
N PHE A 5 58.64 36.89 -32.60
CA PHE A 5 57.73 35.74 -32.36
C PHE A 5 56.33 36.28 -32.03
N LYS A 6 55.35 35.90 -32.82
CA LYS A 6 53.93 36.11 -32.52
C LYS A 6 53.49 34.96 -31.59
N LEU A 7 53.10 35.33 -30.38
CA LEU A 7 52.46 34.41 -29.41
C LEU A 7 50.97 34.34 -29.73
N GLU A 8 50.53 33.22 -30.35
CA GLU A 8 49.12 32.96 -30.54
C GLU A 8 48.55 32.37 -29.24
N ALA A 9 47.61 33.11 -28.61
CA ALA A 9 46.89 32.66 -27.43
C ALA A 9 45.78 31.66 -27.86
N VAL A 10 45.96 30.40 -27.57
CA VAL A 10 44.94 29.37 -27.73
C VAL A 10 43.98 29.49 -26.55
N ILE A 11 42.77 30.04 -26.81
CA ILE A 11 41.69 30.06 -25.81
C ILE A 11 41.03 28.67 -25.84
N ILE A 12 41.31 27.86 -24.80
CA ILE A 12 40.64 26.58 -24.58
C ILE A 12 39.27 26.92 -23.92
N PHE A 13 38.19 26.78 -24.69
CA PHE A 13 36.85 26.88 -24.20
C PHE A 13 36.45 25.57 -23.51
N VAL A 14 36.61 25.52 -22.17
CA VAL A 14 36.12 24.37 -21.38
C VAL A 14 34.62 24.47 -21.24
N LEU A 15 33.89 23.73 -22.05
CA LEU A 15 32.45 23.54 -21.90
C LEU A 15 32.20 22.67 -20.66
N LEU A 16 31.87 23.31 -19.54
CA LEU A 16 31.31 22.66 -18.35
C LEU A 16 29.93 22.12 -18.71
N PHE A 17 29.83 20.85 -19.04
CA PHE A 17 28.56 20.13 -19.06
C PHE A 17 28.08 19.99 -17.60
N ILE A 18 27.19 20.89 -17.18
CA ILE A 18 26.43 20.72 -15.98
C ILE A 18 25.39 19.63 -16.26
N SER A 19 25.73 18.39 -15.94
CA SER A 19 24.77 17.30 -15.91
C SER A 19 23.78 17.60 -14.79
N SER A 20 22.62 18.15 -15.16
CA SER A 20 21.47 18.23 -14.25
C SER A 20 21.01 16.80 -13.98
N SER A 21 21.54 16.19 -12.93
CA SER A 21 20.95 15.00 -12.37
C SER A 21 19.56 15.38 -11.87
N SER A 22 18.56 15.10 -12.67
CA SER A 22 17.20 15.05 -12.17
C SER A 22 17.16 13.98 -11.10
N ALA A 23 17.23 14.39 -9.85
CA ALA A 23 16.93 13.53 -8.72
C ALA A 23 15.51 13.03 -8.94
N GLN A 24 15.41 11.81 -9.42
CA GLN A 24 14.17 11.06 -9.50
C GLN A 24 13.74 10.90 -8.05
N SER A 25 12.77 11.70 -7.62
CA SER A 25 12.11 11.56 -6.33
C SER A 25 11.55 10.14 -6.28
N SER A 26 12.29 9.22 -5.70
CA SER A 26 11.73 7.97 -5.23
C SER A 26 10.64 8.40 -4.26
N SER A 27 9.37 8.15 -4.63
CA SER A 27 8.25 8.41 -3.75
C SER A 27 8.46 7.54 -2.52
N ASP A 28 9.00 8.12 -1.45
CA ASP A 28 9.32 7.41 -0.23
C ASP A 28 8.05 6.74 0.29
N VAL A 29 8.11 5.41 0.33
CA VAL A 29 7.03 4.59 0.86
C VAL A 29 7.02 4.74 2.37
N CYS A 30 5.90 5.16 2.92
CA CYS A 30 5.74 5.34 4.35
C CYS A 30 5.31 4.02 5.00
N TYR A 31 6.03 3.59 6.05
CA TYR A 31 5.68 2.38 6.82
C TYR A 31 4.79 2.67 8.03
N ASN A 32 4.76 3.88 8.53
CA ASN A 32 3.82 4.29 9.57
C ASN A 32 3.21 5.66 9.24
N PRO A 33 2.09 5.70 8.52
CA PRO A 33 1.47 6.94 8.07
C PRO A 33 0.94 7.81 9.22
N ASN A 34 0.73 7.25 10.41
CA ASN A 34 0.25 8.01 11.57
C ASN A 34 1.34 8.84 12.27
N LEU A 35 2.63 8.61 11.96
CA LEU A 35 3.73 9.45 12.43
C LEU A 35 3.91 10.72 11.59
N ILE A 36 3.26 10.82 10.44
CA ILE A 36 3.37 11.98 9.56
C ILE A 36 2.49 13.11 10.09
N LYS A 37 3.11 14.22 10.44
CA LYS A 37 2.41 15.42 10.93
C LYS A 37 1.76 16.25 9.80
N ASP A 38 2.12 16.02 8.54
CA ASP A 38 1.53 16.72 7.40
C ASP A 38 0.07 16.32 7.21
N THR A 39 -0.84 17.19 7.61
CA THR A 39 -2.30 17.00 7.46
C THR A 39 -2.83 17.45 6.11
N THR A 40 -2.01 18.05 5.24
CA THR A 40 -2.43 18.54 3.92
C THR A 40 -2.66 17.40 2.94
N LYS A 41 -1.86 16.34 3.00
CA LYS A 41 -2.00 15.16 2.13
C LYS A 41 -3.26 14.37 2.47
N LYS A 42 -4.14 14.22 1.49
CA LYS A 42 -5.39 13.44 1.64
C LYS A 42 -5.10 11.96 1.85
N SER A 43 -4.14 11.40 1.13
CA SER A 43 -3.66 10.04 1.27
C SER A 43 -2.15 9.96 1.10
N ILE A 44 -1.52 8.93 1.65
CA ILE A 44 -0.08 8.71 1.66
C ILE A 44 0.21 7.32 1.12
N LYS A 45 1.11 7.21 0.15
CA LYS A 45 1.59 5.92 -0.34
C LYS A 45 2.35 5.21 0.77
N SER A 46 1.91 4.03 1.13
CA SER A 46 2.36 3.30 2.31
C SER A 46 2.58 1.82 2.01
N ALA A 47 3.36 1.16 2.85
CA ALA A 47 3.52 -0.29 2.81
C ALA A 47 3.70 -0.85 4.21
N THR A 48 3.36 -2.13 4.37
CA THR A 48 3.74 -2.94 5.52
C THR A 48 4.22 -4.30 5.05
N PHE A 49 5.08 -4.92 5.83
CA PHE A 49 5.58 -6.26 5.53
C PHE A 49 5.86 -7.03 6.82
N ALA A 50 5.86 -8.34 6.73
CA ALA A 50 6.33 -9.23 7.80
C ALA A 50 7.08 -10.42 7.21
N MET A 51 8.05 -10.94 7.96
CA MET A 51 8.80 -12.13 7.56
C MET A 51 7.98 -13.38 7.84
N ILE A 52 7.95 -14.29 6.87
CA ILE A 52 7.41 -15.65 6.98
C ILE A 52 8.51 -16.64 6.56
N GLY A 53 9.29 -17.08 7.53
CA GLY A 53 10.53 -17.81 7.28
C GLY A 53 11.61 -16.88 6.72
N LYS A 54 12.11 -17.19 5.51
CA LYS A 54 13.13 -16.37 4.81
C LYS A 54 12.53 -15.36 3.85
N ASP A 55 11.24 -15.40 3.64
CA ASP A 55 10.50 -14.59 2.68
C ASP A 55 9.70 -13.51 3.39
N SER A 56 9.27 -12.48 2.67
CA SER A 56 8.40 -11.43 3.21
C SER A 56 7.06 -11.37 2.50
N ILE A 57 5.98 -11.41 3.26
CA ILE A 57 4.66 -10.99 2.80
C ILE A 57 4.58 -9.47 2.87
N LYS A 58 3.99 -8.82 1.85
CA LYS A 58 3.96 -7.36 1.75
C LYS A 58 2.59 -6.86 1.31
N ILE A 59 2.17 -5.74 1.89
CA ILE A 59 0.97 -5.00 1.48
C ILE A 59 1.39 -3.59 1.10
N ASN A 60 1.02 -3.15 -0.12
CA ASN A 60 1.18 -1.77 -0.57
C ASN A 60 -0.20 -1.14 -0.70
N TYR A 61 -0.36 0.08 -0.21
CA TYR A 61 -1.65 0.75 -0.15
C TYR A 61 -1.49 2.27 -0.16
N HIS A 62 -2.57 2.97 -0.41
CA HIS A 62 -2.66 4.39 -0.15
C HIS A 62 -3.45 4.60 1.16
N SER A 63 -2.84 5.29 2.12
CA SER A 63 -3.36 5.53 3.46
C SER A 63 -4.16 6.84 3.50
N PRO A 64 -5.50 6.81 3.45
CA PRO A 64 -6.31 8.02 3.62
C PRO A 64 -6.34 8.45 5.08
N GLY A 65 -6.48 9.77 5.33
CA GLY A 65 -6.74 10.32 6.66
C GLY A 65 -8.25 10.50 6.93
N VAL A 66 -8.66 10.40 8.18
CA VAL A 66 -10.05 10.67 8.62
C VAL A 66 -10.42 12.13 8.34
N ARG A 67 -9.57 13.08 8.74
CA ARG A 67 -9.73 14.50 8.50
C ARG A 67 -11.10 15.04 8.90
N LYS A 68 -11.57 14.63 10.06
CA LYS A 68 -12.88 15.02 10.62
C LYS A 68 -14.11 14.63 9.77
N ARG A 69 -13.96 13.69 8.83
CA ARG A 69 -15.05 13.20 7.99
C ARG A 69 -15.74 12.01 8.66
N ILE A 70 -17.00 11.82 8.32
CA ILE A 70 -17.71 10.57 8.58
C ILE A 70 -17.13 9.54 7.60
N ILE A 71 -16.56 8.48 8.12
CA ILE A 71 -15.93 7.43 7.31
C ILE A 71 -16.97 6.38 6.93
N TRP A 72 -17.45 5.63 7.89
CA TRP A 72 -18.35 4.49 7.66
C TRP A 72 -19.78 4.97 7.38
N GLY A 73 -20.35 4.52 6.27
CA GLY A 73 -21.60 5.02 5.74
C GLY A 73 -21.54 6.43 5.13
N GLY A 74 -20.35 7.05 5.14
CA GLY A 74 -20.10 8.36 4.55
C GLY A 74 -19.08 8.29 3.41
N LEU A 75 -17.80 8.51 3.73
CA LEU A 75 -16.73 8.41 2.73
C LEU A 75 -16.59 7.01 2.13
N VAL A 76 -16.80 6.00 2.95
CA VAL A 76 -16.83 4.58 2.58
C VAL A 76 -18.25 4.09 2.80
N PRO A 77 -19.05 3.91 1.72
CA PRO A 77 -20.40 3.38 1.81
C PRO A 77 -20.43 1.97 2.41
N PHE A 78 -21.53 1.63 3.08
CA PHE A 78 -21.78 0.24 3.46
C PHE A 78 -22.26 -0.57 2.26
N ASP A 79 -21.98 -1.86 2.30
CA ASP A 79 -22.42 -2.88 1.34
C ASP A 79 -21.88 -2.68 -0.09
N GLU A 80 -20.88 -1.80 -0.25
CA GLU A 80 -20.20 -1.57 -1.52
C GLU A 80 -18.74 -2.03 -1.48
N VAL A 81 -18.22 -2.46 -2.63
CA VAL A 81 -16.79 -2.84 -2.76
C VAL A 81 -15.91 -1.60 -2.62
N TRP A 82 -14.95 -1.70 -1.72
CA TRP A 82 -13.96 -0.68 -1.46
C TRP A 82 -12.53 -1.20 -1.66
N VAL A 83 -11.67 -0.40 -2.29
CA VAL A 83 -10.23 -0.69 -2.50
C VAL A 83 -9.42 -0.86 -1.21
N THR A 84 -10.07 -0.70 -0.05
CA THR A 84 -9.51 -0.80 1.30
C THR A 84 -8.27 0.09 1.48
N GLY A 85 -8.44 1.31 0.99
CA GLY A 85 -7.43 2.36 0.91
C GLY A 85 -7.95 3.55 0.14
N ALA A 86 -7.10 4.13 -0.72
CA ALA A 86 -7.46 5.22 -1.63
C ALA A 86 -6.72 5.04 -2.97
N HIS A 87 -7.29 5.58 -4.04
CA HIS A 87 -6.76 5.50 -5.40
C HIS A 87 -6.70 4.05 -5.92
N ASP A 88 -5.50 3.48 -5.98
CA ASP A 88 -5.31 2.13 -6.49
C ASP A 88 -5.76 1.08 -5.48
N ALA A 89 -6.14 -0.08 -5.96
CA ALA A 89 -6.45 -1.23 -5.12
C ALA A 89 -5.24 -1.56 -4.23
N THR A 90 -5.52 -1.82 -2.95
CA THR A 90 -4.50 -2.32 -2.03
C THR A 90 -3.95 -3.64 -2.56
N SER A 91 -2.64 -3.77 -2.68
CA SER A 91 -2.02 -4.99 -3.20
C SER A 91 -1.36 -5.81 -2.11
N LEU A 92 -1.59 -7.13 -2.17
CA LEU A 92 -1.00 -8.15 -1.31
C LEU A 92 -0.01 -8.99 -2.13
N GLU A 93 1.26 -9.00 -1.74
CA GLU A 93 2.31 -9.79 -2.37
C GLU A 93 2.66 -10.98 -1.47
N LEU A 94 2.46 -12.17 -2.01
CA LEU A 94 2.69 -13.45 -1.34
C LEU A 94 3.91 -14.16 -1.94
N PRO A 95 5.01 -14.34 -1.18
CA PRO A 95 6.19 -15.04 -1.69
C PRO A 95 5.98 -16.55 -1.78
N ARG A 96 5.01 -17.07 -1.05
CA ARG A 96 4.61 -18.49 -1.00
C ARG A 96 3.11 -18.63 -0.88
N SER A 97 2.61 -19.85 -1.05
CA SER A 97 1.20 -20.14 -0.80
C SER A 97 0.87 -19.94 0.67
N ILE A 98 -0.30 -19.35 0.92
CA ILE A 98 -0.94 -19.25 2.24
C ILE A 98 -2.34 -19.86 2.18
N SER A 99 -2.94 -20.07 3.33
CA SER A 99 -4.35 -20.49 3.44
C SER A 99 -5.14 -19.44 4.21
N ILE A 100 -6.24 -18.99 3.66
CA ILE A 100 -7.22 -18.12 4.32
C ILE A 100 -8.56 -18.83 4.31
N ASN A 101 -9.16 -19.02 5.48
CA ASN A 101 -10.44 -19.73 5.61
C ASN A 101 -10.45 -21.08 4.86
N LYS A 102 -9.39 -21.89 5.02
CA LYS A 102 -9.19 -23.19 4.33
C LYS A 102 -9.01 -23.10 2.81
N THR A 103 -9.08 -21.92 2.21
CA THR A 103 -8.82 -21.72 0.78
C THR A 103 -7.34 -21.44 0.58
N LYS A 104 -6.68 -22.28 -0.23
CA LYS A 104 -5.27 -22.11 -0.61
C LYS A 104 -5.15 -20.98 -1.62
N ILE A 105 -4.30 -20.00 -1.32
CA ILE A 105 -3.91 -18.89 -2.21
C ILE A 105 -2.45 -19.12 -2.59
N THR A 106 -2.16 -19.22 -3.87
CA THR A 106 -0.80 -19.49 -4.37
C THR A 106 0.11 -18.26 -4.19
N ALA A 107 1.42 -18.48 -4.30
CA ALA A 107 2.36 -17.36 -4.39
C ALA A 107 1.97 -16.45 -5.57
N GLY A 108 2.08 -15.15 -5.38
CA GLY A 108 1.68 -14.17 -6.40
C GLY A 108 1.32 -12.81 -5.81
N LYS A 109 0.77 -11.96 -6.67
CA LYS A 109 0.28 -10.64 -6.31
C LYS A 109 -1.23 -10.56 -6.52
N TYR A 110 -1.92 -10.00 -5.55
CA TYR A 110 -3.36 -9.95 -5.46
C TYR A 110 -3.83 -8.55 -5.07
N ALA A 111 -5.07 -8.21 -5.39
CA ALA A 111 -5.75 -7.08 -4.78
C ALA A 111 -6.45 -7.53 -3.49
N LEU A 112 -6.49 -6.64 -2.52
CA LEU A 112 -7.27 -6.77 -1.30
C LEU A 112 -8.39 -5.74 -1.33
N PHE A 113 -9.63 -6.20 -1.39
CA PHE A 113 -10.82 -5.39 -1.28
C PHE A 113 -11.59 -5.72 -0.01
N THR A 114 -12.48 -4.84 0.39
CA THR A 114 -13.47 -5.13 1.41
C THR A 114 -14.85 -4.65 0.98
N ILE A 115 -15.88 -5.25 1.55
CA ILE A 115 -17.24 -4.75 1.54
C ILE A 115 -17.59 -4.47 3.01
N PRO A 116 -17.49 -3.22 3.46
CA PRO A 116 -17.87 -2.85 4.82
C PRO A 116 -19.36 -3.00 5.02
N GLY A 117 -19.77 -3.64 6.10
CA GLY A 117 -21.14 -3.62 6.58
C GLY A 117 -21.19 -3.08 8.01
N GLU A 118 -22.35 -2.78 8.52
CA GLU A 118 -22.50 -2.22 9.88
C GLU A 118 -21.99 -3.17 10.97
N THR A 119 -22.23 -4.47 10.82
CA THR A 119 -21.92 -5.49 11.84
C THR A 119 -20.94 -6.54 11.36
N GLU A 120 -20.80 -6.74 10.07
CA GLU A 120 -19.92 -7.74 9.46
C GLU A 120 -19.35 -7.17 8.17
N TRP A 121 -18.07 -7.42 7.93
CA TRP A 121 -17.39 -7.06 6.70
C TRP A 121 -17.04 -8.30 5.89
N ILE A 122 -16.94 -8.14 4.58
CA ILE A 122 -16.38 -9.17 3.69
C ILE A 122 -15.00 -8.69 3.26
N VAL A 123 -13.98 -9.51 3.51
CA VAL A 123 -12.62 -9.29 2.97
C VAL A 123 -12.44 -10.19 1.75
N ILE A 124 -11.90 -9.62 0.68
CA ILE A 124 -11.79 -10.24 -0.63
C ILE A 124 -10.32 -10.23 -1.07
N ILE A 125 -9.82 -11.38 -1.51
CA ILE A 125 -8.56 -11.48 -2.24
C ILE A 125 -8.88 -11.76 -3.70
N ASN A 126 -8.44 -10.88 -4.60
CA ASN A 126 -8.79 -10.88 -6.02
C ASN A 126 -7.52 -10.96 -6.88
N LYS A 127 -7.55 -11.73 -7.98
CA LYS A 127 -6.38 -11.93 -8.86
C LYS A 127 -6.00 -10.66 -9.62
N LYS A 128 -6.96 -9.83 -9.97
CA LYS A 128 -6.75 -8.61 -10.74
C LYS A 128 -6.23 -7.49 -9.83
N TRP A 129 -4.94 -7.52 -9.52
CA TRP A 129 -4.31 -6.62 -8.55
C TRP A 129 -4.05 -5.20 -9.08
N ASN A 130 -3.89 -5.04 -10.39
CA ASN A 130 -3.57 -3.76 -11.02
C ASN A 130 -4.86 -3.04 -11.43
N GLN A 131 -5.54 -2.45 -10.47
CA GLN A 131 -6.80 -1.75 -10.66
C GLN A 131 -6.76 -0.38 -10.01
N HIS A 132 -7.37 0.60 -10.68
CA HIS A 132 -7.62 1.91 -10.14
C HIS A 132 -9.09 2.01 -9.77
N LEU A 133 -9.40 2.24 -8.49
CA LEU A 133 -10.75 2.30 -7.92
C LEU A 133 -11.52 0.94 -7.94
N ALA A 134 -12.60 0.91 -7.17
CA ALA A 134 -13.46 -0.27 -7.07
C ALA A 134 -14.35 -0.49 -8.31
N SER A 135 -14.49 0.51 -9.19
CA SER A 135 -15.27 0.37 -10.43
C SER A 135 -14.69 -0.64 -11.43
N GLU A 136 -13.41 -0.99 -11.28
CA GLU A 136 -12.76 -2.00 -12.11
C GLU A 136 -12.81 -3.40 -11.51
N TYR A 137 -13.42 -3.55 -10.34
CA TYR A 137 -13.55 -4.82 -9.64
C TYR A 137 -14.40 -5.82 -10.44
N ASP A 138 -13.90 -7.05 -10.53
CA ASP A 138 -14.61 -8.19 -11.13
C ASP A 138 -14.66 -9.34 -10.13
N GLU A 139 -15.85 -9.69 -9.69
CA GLU A 139 -16.10 -10.77 -8.72
C GLU A 139 -15.62 -12.15 -9.24
N LYS A 140 -15.57 -12.35 -10.55
CA LYS A 140 -15.10 -13.61 -11.16
C LYS A 140 -13.61 -13.87 -10.91
N GLU A 141 -12.87 -12.83 -10.59
CA GLU A 141 -11.45 -12.90 -10.25
C GLU A 141 -11.20 -13.10 -8.74
N ASP A 142 -12.25 -13.25 -7.93
CA ASP A 142 -12.11 -13.51 -6.50
C ASP A 142 -11.52 -14.90 -6.25
N VAL A 143 -10.50 -14.95 -5.40
CA VAL A 143 -9.88 -16.19 -4.93
C VAL A 143 -10.55 -16.67 -3.66
N VAL A 144 -10.84 -15.73 -2.76
CA VAL A 144 -11.49 -16.01 -1.48
C VAL A 144 -12.26 -14.78 -0.99
N ARG A 145 -13.39 -15.05 -0.35
CA ARG A 145 -14.19 -14.07 0.42
C ARG A 145 -14.30 -14.55 1.85
N VAL A 146 -13.99 -13.70 2.81
CA VAL A 146 -14.03 -14.01 4.23
C VAL A 146 -14.88 -12.99 4.97
N LYS A 147 -15.85 -13.49 5.72
CA LYS A 147 -16.63 -12.67 6.65
C LYS A 147 -15.86 -12.44 7.93
N VAL A 148 -15.77 -11.20 8.35
CA VAL A 148 -15.07 -10.77 9.56
C VAL A 148 -15.92 -9.76 10.33
N LYS A 149 -15.83 -9.79 11.66
CA LYS A 149 -16.49 -8.79 12.49
C LYS A 149 -15.51 -7.66 12.82
N PRO A 150 -15.91 -6.39 12.60
CA PRO A 150 -15.09 -5.26 13.00
C PRO A 150 -14.98 -5.17 14.52
N LEU A 151 -13.78 -4.87 14.98
CA LEU A 151 -13.45 -4.64 16.38
C LEU A 151 -13.34 -3.13 16.64
N GLN A 152 -13.88 -2.67 17.75
CA GLN A 152 -13.73 -1.28 18.18
C GLN A 152 -12.31 -1.05 18.74
N VAL A 153 -11.68 0.03 18.30
CA VAL A 153 -10.34 0.44 18.76
C VAL A 153 -10.30 1.94 19.03
N ASN A 154 -9.21 2.42 19.63
CA ASN A 154 -8.96 3.85 19.73
C ASN A 154 -8.85 4.49 18.34
N HIS A 155 -9.22 5.77 18.25
CA HIS A 155 -9.15 6.50 16.99
C HIS A 155 -7.75 6.48 16.35
N ILE A 156 -7.71 6.09 15.10
CA ILE A 156 -6.51 6.10 14.24
C ILE A 156 -6.79 7.01 13.06
N GLU A 157 -6.03 8.10 12.97
CA GLU A 157 -6.25 9.14 11.96
C GLU A 157 -6.03 8.66 10.53
N ARG A 158 -4.99 7.84 10.28
CA ARG A 158 -4.67 7.33 8.95
C ARG A 158 -4.82 5.83 8.90
N LEU A 159 -5.46 5.34 7.83
CA LEU A 159 -5.57 3.91 7.55
C LEU A 159 -4.19 3.26 7.59
N GLN A 160 -4.08 2.16 8.31
CA GLN A 160 -2.85 1.40 8.45
C GLN A 160 -3.10 -0.09 8.39
N TYR A 161 -2.22 -0.79 7.69
CA TYR A 161 -2.17 -2.24 7.69
C TYR A 161 -1.12 -2.76 8.65
N TYR A 162 -1.41 -3.91 9.23
CA TYR A 162 -0.48 -4.72 10.03
C TYR A 162 -0.47 -6.14 9.48
N ILE A 163 0.69 -6.77 9.53
CA ILE A 163 0.85 -8.19 9.30
C ILE A 163 1.50 -8.72 10.55
N GLU A 164 0.75 -9.47 11.33
CA GLU A 164 1.21 -10.08 12.56
C GLU A 164 1.42 -11.57 12.31
N THR A 165 2.62 -12.07 12.60
CA THR A 165 2.96 -13.48 12.48
C THR A 165 3.09 -14.06 13.87
N SER A 166 2.47 -15.20 14.11
CA SER A 166 2.66 -15.99 15.31
C SER A 166 3.57 -17.16 14.97
N ASP A 167 4.41 -17.38 15.88
CA ASP A 167 5.46 -18.38 16.05
C ASP A 167 5.64 -19.50 15.05
N GLN A 168 4.99 -19.76 14.02
CA GLN A 168 5.52 -20.78 13.11
C GLN A 168 4.78 -21.00 11.81
N ARG A 169 3.49 -20.86 11.77
CA ARG A 169 2.73 -21.17 10.55
C ARG A 169 1.44 -20.39 10.41
N SER A 170 1.21 -19.43 11.28
CA SER A 170 -0.01 -18.64 11.25
C SER A 170 0.29 -17.16 11.43
N GLY A 171 -0.63 -16.36 11.00
CA GLY A 171 -0.58 -14.92 11.15
C GLY A 171 -1.95 -14.30 10.92
N LYS A 172 -1.99 -13.00 10.95
CA LYS A 172 -3.17 -12.24 10.57
C LYS A 172 -2.79 -10.96 9.84
N ILE A 173 -3.57 -10.65 8.84
CA ILE A 173 -3.58 -9.34 8.21
C ILE A 173 -4.64 -8.52 8.93
N ALA A 174 -4.27 -7.33 9.39
CA ALA A 174 -5.21 -6.41 10.00
C ALA A 174 -5.18 -5.08 9.27
N VAL A 175 -6.35 -4.44 9.14
CA VAL A 175 -6.48 -3.06 8.71
C VAL A 175 -7.19 -2.27 9.81
N VAL A 176 -6.65 -1.08 10.11
CA VAL A 176 -7.15 -0.21 11.19
C VAL A 176 -7.36 1.17 10.62
N TRP A 177 -8.54 1.73 10.86
CA TRP A 177 -8.83 3.10 10.48
C TRP A 177 -10.01 3.66 11.28
N GLU A 178 -9.97 4.95 11.60
CA GLU A 178 -10.95 5.64 12.43
C GLU A 178 -11.03 4.95 13.80
N LYS A 179 -12.05 4.19 14.06
CA LYS A 179 -12.25 3.42 15.31
C LYS A 179 -12.46 1.93 15.07
N LEU A 180 -12.23 1.46 13.86
CA LEU A 180 -12.45 0.07 13.52
C LEU A 180 -11.14 -0.65 13.17
N ARG A 181 -11.08 -1.91 13.56
CA ARG A 181 -10.06 -2.87 13.17
C ARG A 181 -10.74 -4.12 12.64
N ILE A 182 -10.33 -4.60 11.47
CA ILE A 182 -10.70 -5.92 10.97
C ILE A 182 -9.44 -6.79 10.88
N GLU A 183 -9.61 -8.08 11.08
CA GLU A 183 -8.52 -9.06 11.07
C GLU A 183 -8.89 -10.25 10.20
N VAL A 184 -7.94 -10.70 9.39
CA VAL A 184 -8.04 -11.91 8.58
C VAL A 184 -6.92 -12.84 8.97
N PRO A 185 -7.20 -13.96 9.64
CA PRO A 185 -6.20 -14.97 9.94
C PRO A 185 -5.77 -15.72 8.68
N PHE A 186 -4.49 -16.10 8.63
CA PHE A 186 -3.93 -16.94 7.58
C PHE A 186 -2.95 -17.96 8.15
N GLU A 187 -2.72 -19.04 7.40
CA GLU A 187 -1.71 -20.06 7.67
C GLU A 187 -0.72 -20.14 6.51
N TYR A 188 0.56 -20.51 6.78
CA TYR A 188 1.63 -20.59 5.77
C TYR A 188 2.64 -21.70 5.98
#